data_1891ae886953873e05113257bb63df2c
#
_entry.id   1891ae886953873e05113257bb63df2c
#
_cell.length_a   1.000
_cell.length_b   1.000
_cell.length_c   1.000
_cell.angle_alpha   90.00
_cell.angle_beta   90.00
_cell.angle_gamma   90.00
#
_symmetry.space_group_name_H-M   'P 1'
#
loop_
_entity.id
_entity.type
_entity.pdbx_description
1 polymer ?
#
loop_
_entity_poly.entity_id
_entity_poly.type
_entity_poly.pdbx_seq_one_letter_code
_entity_poly.pdbx_strand_id
1 'polypeptide(L)'
;MDNKLLLQDAVSKISEINYERDNVLRQQRLGAIAVNELVARFSSDSDVDDNELIALVLVRFKDLQVRDYAMGLATEENKDQLFNLWYWLMNIAPTGYIAPVACIFAACAYESGECELAHKALDKAFSDLPAYPLGLLLRRVFQAAWPADSFIAMRAQLHPKICATLFGSSI
;
A
#
# COMPACT_ATOMS: atom_id res chain seq x y z
N MET A 1 11.86 -10.78 22.26
CA MET A 1 10.41 -10.65 21.97
C MET A 1 10.26 -10.72 20.44
N ASP A 2 9.35 -11.51 19.95
CA ASP A 2 9.19 -11.69 18.50
C ASP A 2 8.66 -10.36 17.90
N ASN A 3 9.37 -9.79 16.93
CA ASN A 3 9.01 -8.51 16.30
C ASN A 3 7.59 -8.56 15.69
N LYS A 4 7.16 -9.74 15.27
CA LYS A 4 5.81 -9.98 14.75
C LYS A 4 4.71 -9.79 15.81
N LEU A 5 4.96 -10.19 17.04
CA LEU A 5 4.03 -9.99 18.17
C LEU A 5 3.96 -8.52 18.56
N LEU A 6 5.08 -7.80 18.53
CA LEU A 6 5.12 -6.37 18.79
C LEU A 6 4.32 -5.58 17.77
N LEU A 7 4.46 -5.94 16.50
CA LEU A 7 3.71 -5.29 15.41
C LEU A 7 2.21 -5.60 15.51
N GLN A 8 1.84 -6.84 15.84
CA GLN A 8 0.44 -7.23 16.04
C GLN A 8 -0.21 -6.47 17.20
N ASP A 9 0.52 -6.29 18.30
CA ASP A 9 0.07 -5.47 19.42
C ASP A 9 -0.07 -3.98 19.03
N ALA A 10 0.87 -3.46 18.27
CA ALA A 10 0.81 -2.08 17.77
C ALA A 10 -0.40 -1.83 16.85
N VAL A 11 -0.69 -2.72 15.90
CA VAL A 11 -1.88 -2.55 15.02
C VAL A 11 -3.19 -2.64 15.79
N SER A 12 -3.25 -3.46 16.85
CA SER A 12 -4.46 -3.60 17.67
C SER A 12 -4.80 -2.35 18.49
N LYS A 13 -3.82 -1.47 18.74
CA LYS A 13 -3.99 -0.22 19.48
C LYS A 13 -4.45 0.95 18.61
N ILE A 14 -4.34 0.83 17.30
CA ILE A 14 -4.71 1.90 16.36
C ILE A 14 -6.16 1.71 15.94
N SER A 15 -6.99 2.71 16.21
CA SER A 15 -8.39 2.71 15.81
C SER A 15 -8.51 2.88 14.28
N GLU A 16 -9.40 2.11 13.68
CA GLU A 16 -9.79 2.32 12.28
C GLU A 16 -10.59 3.62 12.14
N ILE A 17 -10.66 4.15 10.92
CA ILE A 17 -11.44 5.35 10.63
C ILE A 17 -12.92 5.04 10.83
N ASN A 18 -13.58 5.79 11.68
CA ASN A 18 -15.02 5.78 11.81
C ASN A 18 -15.63 6.85 10.93
N TYR A 19 -16.13 6.46 9.76
CA TYR A 19 -16.66 7.39 8.76
C TYR A 19 -17.88 8.22 9.23
N GLU A 20 -18.50 7.83 10.31
CA GLU A 20 -19.63 8.56 10.91
C GLU A 20 -19.22 9.59 11.95
N ARG A 21 -18.08 9.40 12.61
CA ARG A 21 -17.66 10.19 13.77
C ARG A 21 -16.34 10.92 13.57
N ASP A 22 -15.44 10.35 12.79
CA ASP A 22 -14.10 10.88 12.62
C ASP A 22 -14.06 11.99 11.58
N ASN A 23 -13.09 12.88 11.70
CA ASN A 23 -12.68 13.73 10.60
C ASN A 23 -11.91 12.89 9.58
N VAL A 24 -12.63 12.29 8.67
CA VAL A 24 -12.13 11.31 7.70
C VAL A 24 -10.96 11.88 6.89
N LEU A 25 -11.12 13.09 6.34
CA LEU A 25 -10.07 13.71 5.53
C LEU A 25 -8.77 13.93 6.33
N ARG A 26 -8.91 14.36 7.59
CA ARG A 26 -7.73 14.52 8.47
C ARG A 26 -7.04 13.19 8.72
N GLN A 27 -7.77 12.13 9.00
CA GLN A 27 -7.23 10.79 9.22
C GLN A 27 -6.57 10.23 7.95
N GLN A 28 -7.16 10.47 6.79
CA GLN A 28 -6.58 10.10 5.51
C GLN A 28 -5.27 10.85 5.22
N ARG A 29 -5.22 12.16 5.49
CA ARG A 29 -4.00 12.97 5.36
C ARG A 29 -2.89 12.47 6.27
N LEU A 30 -3.20 12.20 7.53
CA LEU A 30 -2.22 11.65 8.48
C LEU A 30 -1.72 10.27 8.03
N GLY A 31 -2.59 9.46 7.46
CA GLY A 31 -2.20 8.19 6.85
C GLY A 31 -1.23 8.36 5.66
N ALA A 32 -1.52 9.28 4.76
CA ALA A 32 -0.63 9.59 3.63
C ALA A 32 0.72 10.15 4.08
N ILE A 33 0.73 11.00 5.11
CA ILE A 33 1.97 11.51 5.72
C ILE A 33 2.79 10.37 6.33
N ALA A 34 2.14 9.44 7.04
CA ALA A 34 2.80 8.26 7.59
C ALA A 34 3.40 7.37 6.49
N VAL A 35 2.71 7.21 5.36
CA VAL A 35 3.26 6.50 4.19
C VAL A 35 4.53 7.19 3.68
N ASN A 36 4.52 8.50 3.52
CA ASN A 36 5.70 9.26 3.07
C ASN A 36 6.87 9.12 4.05
N GLU A 37 6.59 9.13 5.34
CA GLU A 37 7.61 8.94 6.37
C GLU A 37 8.21 7.53 6.32
N LEU A 38 7.38 6.50 6.16
CA LEU A 38 7.85 5.13 6.01
C LEU A 38 8.73 4.96 4.77
N VAL A 39 8.32 5.53 3.64
CA VAL A 39 9.11 5.53 2.39
C VAL A 39 10.47 6.20 2.61
N ALA A 40 10.50 7.37 3.24
CA ALA A 40 11.74 8.10 3.49
C ALA A 40 12.71 7.34 4.42
N ARG A 41 12.20 6.74 5.48
CA ARG A 41 13.01 5.96 6.43
C ARG A 41 13.54 4.67 5.82
N PHE A 42 12.73 3.97 5.05
CA PHE A 42 13.15 2.74 4.36
C PHE A 42 14.28 3.01 3.36
N SER A 43 14.31 4.18 2.73
CA SER A 43 15.40 4.59 1.84
C SER A 43 16.74 4.71 2.55
N SER A 44 16.74 5.16 3.80
CA SER A 44 17.95 5.45 4.57
C SER A 44 18.62 4.18 5.09
N ASP A 45 17.84 3.24 5.61
CA ASP A 45 18.34 2.11 6.40
C ASP A 45 17.99 0.73 5.84
N SER A 46 17.17 0.66 4.78
CA SER A 46 16.66 -0.59 4.18
C SER A 46 15.83 -1.47 5.15
N ASP A 47 15.64 -1.02 6.37
CA ASP A 47 14.82 -1.63 7.41
C ASP A 47 14.31 -0.51 8.32
N VAL A 48 13.11 -0.66 8.86
CA VAL A 48 12.51 0.34 9.73
C VAL A 48 12.14 -0.30 11.05
N ASP A 49 12.78 0.12 12.11
CA ASP A 49 12.52 -0.32 13.48
C ASP A 49 11.60 0.68 14.21
N ASP A 50 10.38 0.84 13.68
CA ASP A 50 9.34 1.69 14.25
C ASP A 50 7.97 1.01 14.08
N ASN A 51 7.63 0.16 15.03
CA ASN A 51 6.38 -0.60 15.00
C ASN A 51 5.12 0.29 15.04
N GLU A 52 5.19 1.48 15.64
CA GLU A 52 4.06 2.40 15.67
C GLU A 52 3.79 3.01 14.29
N LEU A 53 4.84 3.45 13.59
CA LEU A 53 4.74 3.96 12.22
C LEU A 53 4.26 2.87 11.26
N ILE A 54 4.86 1.69 11.31
CA ILE A 54 4.48 0.54 10.48
C ILE A 54 3.01 0.17 10.72
N ALA A 55 2.60 0.06 11.98
CA ALA A 55 1.24 -0.25 12.36
C ALA A 55 0.24 0.80 11.87
N LEU A 56 0.57 2.08 11.99
CA LEU A 56 -0.28 3.16 11.48
C LEU A 56 -0.49 3.06 9.97
N VAL A 57 0.57 2.84 9.21
CA VAL A 57 0.48 2.65 7.74
C VAL A 57 -0.41 1.46 7.39
N LEU A 58 -0.18 0.30 8.02
CA LEU A 58 -0.96 -0.92 7.77
C LEU A 58 -2.45 -0.74 8.09
N VAL A 59 -2.78 -0.10 9.20
CA VAL A 59 -4.18 0.17 9.57
C VAL A 59 -4.80 1.17 8.59
N ARG A 60 -4.09 2.23 8.21
CA ARG A 60 -4.59 3.24 7.26
C ARG A 60 -4.74 2.70 5.83
N PHE A 61 -4.05 1.62 5.46
CA PHE A 61 -4.27 0.95 4.17
C PHE A 61 -5.65 0.29 4.03
N LYS A 62 -6.39 0.14 5.11
CA LYS A 62 -7.81 -0.22 5.02
C LYS A 62 -8.68 0.90 4.43
N ASP A 63 -8.24 2.14 4.52
CA ASP A 63 -8.85 3.27 3.80
C ASP A 63 -8.36 3.30 2.35
N LEU A 64 -9.31 3.36 1.42
CA LEU A 64 -9.03 3.28 -0.02
C LEU A 64 -8.19 4.46 -0.53
N GLN A 65 -8.39 5.66 0.00
CA GLN A 65 -7.64 6.84 -0.42
C GLN A 65 -6.17 6.74 -0.03
N VAL A 66 -5.88 6.27 1.19
CA VAL A 66 -4.50 6.09 1.66
C VAL A 66 -3.79 4.97 0.89
N ARG A 67 -4.47 3.85 0.68
CA ARG A 67 -3.97 2.73 -0.12
C ARG A 67 -3.63 3.16 -1.55
N ASP A 68 -4.56 3.83 -2.21
CA ASP A 68 -4.41 4.25 -3.59
C ASP A 68 -3.37 5.37 -3.74
N TYR A 69 -3.23 6.23 -2.73
CA TYR A 69 -2.13 7.17 -2.63
C TYR A 69 -0.77 6.48 -2.64
N ALA A 70 -0.59 5.48 -1.78
CA ALA A 70 0.65 4.71 -1.71
C ALA A 70 0.96 3.98 -3.03
N MET A 71 -0.05 3.38 -3.66
CA MET A 71 0.11 2.70 -4.95
C MET A 71 0.53 3.65 -6.07
N GLY A 72 0.14 4.93 -5.99
CA GLY A 72 0.46 5.95 -6.97
C GLY A 72 1.85 6.59 -6.84
N LEU A 73 2.61 6.29 -5.78
CA LEU A 73 3.90 6.96 -5.51
C LEU A 73 5.03 6.53 -6.44
N ALA A 74 4.92 5.39 -7.12
CA ALA A 74 6.00 4.85 -7.94
C ALA A 74 6.30 5.75 -9.16
N THR A 75 7.56 6.04 -9.34
CA THR A 75 8.14 6.75 -10.49
C THR A 75 9.33 5.95 -11.03
N GLU A 76 9.87 6.35 -12.17
CA GLU A 76 11.09 5.72 -12.70
C GLU A 76 12.28 5.81 -11.72
N GLU A 77 12.33 6.86 -10.90
CA GLU A 77 13.42 7.11 -9.98
C GLU A 77 13.35 6.28 -8.69
N ASN A 78 12.14 5.96 -8.22
CA ASN A 78 11.93 5.31 -6.92
C ASN A 78 11.33 3.91 -6.99
N LYS A 79 11.00 3.40 -8.18
CA LYS A 79 10.29 2.13 -8.37
C LYS A 79 10.96 0.93 -7.71
N ASP A 80 12.29 0.84 -7.77
CA ASP A 80 13.04 -0.28 -7.20
C ASP A 80 13.01 -0.22 -5.67
N GLN A 81 13.12 0.96 -5.10
CA GLN A 81 13.00 1.18 -3.67
C GLN A 81 11.60 0.84 -3.16
N LEU A 82 10.56 1.29 -3.85
CA LEU A 82 9.18 0.98 -3.48
C LEU A 82 8.84 -0.49 -3.67
N PHE A 83 9.38 -1.14 -4.70
CA PHE A 83 9.28 -2.58 -4.86
C PHE A 83 9.79 -3.32 -3.61
N ASN A 84 10.98 -2.97 -3.14
CA ASN A 84 11.58 -3.57 -1.95
C ASN A 84 10.80 -3.24 -0.68
N LEU A 85 10.35 -2.00 -0.52
CA LEU A 85 9.55 -1.57 0.62
C LEU A 85 8.24 -2.35 0.73
N TRP A 86 7.46 -2.41 -0.35
CA TRP A 86 6.17 -3.09 -0.31
C TRP A 86 6.31 -4.60 -0.19
N TYR A 87 7.36 -5.19 -0.77
CA TYR A 87 7.69 -6.59 -0.56
C TYR A 87 7.98 -6.89 0.91
N TRP A 88 8.85 -6.11 1.52
CA TRP A 88 9.18 -6.22 2.94
C TRP A 88 7.95 -6.04 3.82
N LEU A 89 7.17 -4.97 3.62
CA LEU A 89 5.99 -4.67 4.42
C LEU A 89 4.92 -5.76 4.31
N MET A 90 4.69 -6.31 3.12
CA MET A 90 3.78 -7.43 2.90
C MET A 90 4.17 -8.66 3.72
N ASN A 91 5.47 -8.92 3.85
CA ASN A 91 5.96 -10.11 4.55
C ASN A 91 5.94 -9.98 6.07
N ILE A 92 5.98 -8.77 6.61
CA ILE A 92 5.89 -8.55 8.07
C ILE A 92 4.47 -8.23 8.54
N ALA A 93 3.56 -7.88 7.65
CA ALA A 93 2.20 -7.50 8.00
C ALA A 93 1.48 -8.64 8.76
N PRO A 94 0.76 -8.31 9.85
CA PRO A 94 -0.06 -9.28 10.55
C PRO A 94 -1.26 -9.73 9.72
N THR A 95 -1.82 -10.88 10.06
CA THR A 95 -3.07 -11.38 9.47
C THR A 95 -4.18 -10.33 9.61
N GLY A 96 -4.94 -10.11 8.54
CA GLY A 96 -5.97 -9.09 8.43
C GLY A 96 -5.48 -7.76 7.85
N TYR A 97 -4.15 -7.56 7.72
CA TYR A 97 -3.53 -6.34 7.19
C TYR A 97 -2.65 -6.59 5.97
N ILE A 98 -2.60 -7.83 5.48
CA ILE A 98 -1.73 -8.23 4.36
C ILE A 98 -2.33 -7.81 3.02
N ALA A 99 -3.62 -8.01 2.81
CA ALA A 99 -4.24 -7.88 1.49
C ALA A 99 -4.02 -6.51 0.82
N PRO A 100 -4.19 -5.35 1.48
CA PRO A 100 -3.95 -4.07 0.84
C PRO A 100 -2.51 -3.90 0.36
N VAL A 101 -1.52 -4.19 1.20
CA VAL A 101 -0.11 -4.04 0.84
C VAL A 101 0.34 -5.07 -0.18
N ALA A 102 -0.21 -6.28 -0.15
CA ALA A 102 0.06 -7.30 -1.16
C ALA A 102 -0.44 -6.87 -2.55
N CYS A 103 -1.56 -6.15 -2.62
CA CYS A 103 -2.05 -5.57 -3.88
C CYS A 103 -1.17 -4.42 -4.36
N ILE A 104 -0.69 -3.54 -3.47
CA ILE A 104 0.27 -2.49 -3.83
C ILE A 104 1.55 -3.12 -4.39
N PHE A 105 2.08 -4.13 -3.72
CA PHE A 105 3.26 -4.86 -4.19
C PHE A 105 3.00 -5.56 -5.52
N ALA A 106 1.84 -6.21 -5.70
CA ALA A 106 1.47 -6.88 -6.95
C ALA A 106 1.48 -5.91 -8.14
N ALA A 107 0.99 -4.69 -7.95
CA ALA A 107 1.05 -3.64 -8.98
C ALA A 107 2.50 -3.28 -9.32
N CYS A 108 3.36 -3.08 -8.32
CA CYS A 108 4.80 -2.81 -8.54
C CYS A 108 5.50 -3.97 -9.27
N ALA A 109 5.23 -5.20 -8.89
CA ALA A 109 5.80 -6.38 -9.53
C ALA A 109 5.36 -6.51 -10.98
N TYR A 110 4.08 -6.28 -11.27
CA TYR A 110 3.55 -6.29 -12.63
C TYR A 110 4.19 -5.21 -13.52
N GLU A 111 4.31 -3.98 -13.02
CA GLU A 111 4.96 -2.88 -13.71
C GLU A 111 6.45 -3.16 -14.00
N SER A 112 7.09 -3.97 -13.16
CA SER A 112 8.49 -4.38 -13.33
C SER A 112 8.69 -5.61 -14.23
N GLY A 113 7.59 -6.15 -14.80
CA GLY A 113 7.62 -7.36 -15.63
C GLY A 113 7.66 -8.67 -14.84
N GLU A 114 7.56 -8.62 -13.51
CA GLU A 114 7.58 -9.77 -12.62
C GLU A 114 6.18 -10.38 -12.46
N CYS A 115 5.59 -10.82 -13.57
CA CYS A 115 4.18 -11.26 -13.62
C CYS A 115 3.88 -12.43 -12.69
N GLU A 116 4.77 -13.41 -12.56
CA GLU A 116 4.59 -14.54 -11.65
C GLU A 116 4.55 -14.09 -10.20
N LEU A 117 5.45 -13.19 -9.83
CA LEU A 117 5.51 -12.62 -8.48
C LEU A 117 4.28 -11.76 -8.17
N ALA A 118 3.79 -11.02 -9.17
CA ALA A 118 2.54 -10.26 -9.05
C ALA A 118 1.35 -11.17 -8.75
N HIS A 119 1.20 -12.29 -9.45
CA HIS A 119 0.14 -13.27 -9.18
C HIS A 119 0.29 -13.94 -7.81
N LYS A 120 1.49 -14.28 -7.38
CA LYS A 120 1.75 -14.82 -6.03
C LYS A 120 1.38 -13.83 -4.92
N ALA A 121 1.64 -12.55 -5.13
CA ALA A 121 1.22 -11.51 -4.19
C ALA A 121 -0.31 -11.41 -4.10
N LEU A 122 -1.02 -11.51 -5.21
CA LEU A 122 -2.49 -11.57 -5.19
C LEU A 122 -3.03 -12.81 -4.48
N ASP A 123 -2.39 -13.97 -4.65
CA ASP A 123 -2.76 -15.19 -3.91
C ASP A 123 -2.61 -14.97 -2.39
N LYS A 124 -1.56 -14.29 -1.98
CA LYS A 124 -1.35 -13.91 -0.58
C LYS A 124 -2.43 -12.94 -0.07
N ALA A 125 -2.83 -11.98 -0.90
CA ALA A 125 -3.94 -11.07 -0.58
C ALA A 125 -5.26 -11.83 -0.36
N PHE A 126 -5.59 -12.78 -1.23
CA PHE A 126 -6.82 -13.58 -1.12
C PHE A 126 -6.78 -14.59 0.03
N SER A 127 -5.61 -15.06 0.43
CA SER A 127 -5.45 -15.89 1.63
C SER A 127 -5.73 -15.11 2.91
N ASP A 128 -5.43 -13.82 2.91
CA ASP A 128 -5.69 -12.91 4.04
C ASP A 128 -7.15 -12.42 4.06
N LEU A 129 -7.61 -11.87 2.94
CA LEU A 129 -8.97 -11.37 2.75
C LEU A 129 -9.56 -11.95 1.46
N PRO A 130 -10.35 -13.04 1.55
CA PRO A 130 -10.99 -13.64 0.38
C PRO A 130 -11.84 -12.63 -0.39
N ALA A 131 -11.74 -12.64 -1.71
CA ALA A 131 -12.45 -11.73 -2.61
C ALA A 131 -12.15 -10.24 -2.39
N TYR A 132 -10.94 -9.90 -1.91
CA TYR A 132 -10.52 -8.51 -1.75
C TYR A 132 -10.67 -7.73 -3.06
N PRO A 133 -11.47 -6.63 -3.11
CA PRO A 133 -11.90 -6.03 -4.38
C PRO A 133 -10.78 -5.56 -5.29
N LEU A 134 -9.75 -4.90 -4.75
CA LEU A 134 -8.60 -4.48 -5.55
C LEU A 134 -7.84 -5.70 -6.11
N GLY A 135 -7.71 -6.76 -5.33
CA GLY A 135 -7.09 -8.00 -5.78
C GLY A 135 -7.82 -8.62 -6.96
N LEU A 136 -9.15 -8.65 -6.93
CA LEU A 136 -9.96 -9.15 -8.05
C LEU A 136 -9.80 -8.29 -9.30
N LEU A 137 -9.75 -6.98 -9.15
CA LEU A 137 -9.52 -6.05 -10.26
C LEU A 137 -8.13 -6.28 -10.88
N LEU A 138 -7.08 -6.31 -10.06
CA LEU A 138 -5.71 -6.53 -10.53
C LEU A 138 -5.56 -7.90 -11.20
N ARG A 139 -6.19 -8.94 -10.66
CA ARG A 139 -6.17 -10.28 -11.27
C ARG A 139 -6.72 -10.25 -12.70
N ARG A 140 -7.81 -9.54 -12.93
CA ARG A 140 -8.38 -9.39 -14.28
C ARG A 140 -7.44 -8.64 -15.22
N VAL A 141 -6.84 -7.55 -14.74
CA VAL A 141 -5.88 -6.75 -15.51
C VAL A 141 -4.67 -7.61 -15.89
N PHE A 142 -4.12 -8.37 -14.96
CA PHE A 142 -2.94 -9.20 -15.19
C PHE A 142 -3.25 -10.39 -16.12
N GLN A 143 -4.40 -11.04 -15.94
CA GLN A 143 -4.85 -12.13 -16.82
C GLN A 143 -5.19 -11.66 -18.23
N ALA A 144 -5.66 -10.42 -18.39
CA ALA A 144 -5.88 -9.80 -19.69
C ALA A 144 -4.56 -9.35 -20.36
N ALA A 145 -3.44 -9.55 -19.69
CA ALA A 145 -2.10 -9.18 -20.16
C ALA A 145 -2.00 -7.72 -20.62
N TRP A 146 -2.58 -6.80 -19.86
CA TRP A 146 -2.43 -5.38 -20.14
C TRP A 146 -0.94 -5.02 -20.26
N PRO A 147 -0.53 -4.25 -21.29
CA PRO A 147 0.84 -3.78 -21.36
C PRO A 147 1.22 -3.01 -20.08
N ALA A 148 2.40 -3.29 -19.54
CA ALA A 148 2.88 -2.61 -18.33
C ALA A 148 2.85 -1.08 -18.47
N ASP A 149 3.25 -0.55 -19.62
CA ASP A 149 3.22 0.89 -19.91
C ASP A 149 1.81 1.49 -19.83
N SER A 150 0.80 0.76 -20.29
CA SER A 150 -0.60 1.19 -20.22
C SER A 150 -1.09 1.23 -18.76
N PHE A 151 -0.71 0.24 -17.96
CA PHE A 151 -1.03 0.20 -16.54
C PHE A 151 -0.36 1.35 -15.79
N ILE A 152 0.94 1.59 -16.02
CA ILE A 152 1.71 2.71 -15.46
C ILE A 152 1.05 4.05 -15.83
N ALA A 153 0.69 4.25 -17.09
CA ALA A 153 0.06 5.49 -17.55
C ALA A 153 -1.30 5.74 -16.87
N MET A 154 -2.13 4.71 -16.73
CA MET A 154 -3.41 4.81 -16.02
C MET A 154 -3.20 5.21 -14.57
N ARG A 155 -2.30 4.56 -13.86
CA ARG A 155 -1.97 4.86 -12.47
C ARG A 155 -1.45 6.29 -12.31
N ALA A 156 -0.55 6.73 -13.20
CA ALA A 156 0.02 8.07 -13.19
C ALA A 156 -1.05 9.17 -13.44
N GLN A 157 -2.11 8.88 -14.20
CA GLN A 157 -3.23 9.80 -14.40
C GLN A 157 -4.15 9.92 -13.17
N LEU A 158 -4.28 8.86 -12.39
CA LEU A 158 -5.14 8.84 -11.19
C LEU A 158 -4.49 9.48 -9.98
N HIS A 159 -3.18 9.37 -9.84
CA HIS A 159 -2.46 9.84 -8.65
C HIS A 159 -2.63 11.34 -8.35
N PRO A 160 -2.56 12.28 -9.32
CA PRO A 160 -2.79 13.70 -9.04
C PRO A 160 -4.19 13.99 -8.48
N LYS A 161 -5.20 13.22 -8.90
CA LYS A 161 -6.58 13.37 -8.39
C LYS A 161 -6.68 12.93 -6.94
N ILE A 162 -5.99 11.86 -6.57
CA ILE A 162 -5.90 11.38 -5.18
C ILE A 162 -5.18 12.40 -4.31
N CYS A 163 -4.05 12.94 -4.78
CA CYS A 163 -3.31 13.99 -4.08
C CYS A 163 -4.17 15.24 -3.88
N ALA A 164 -4.92 15.67 -4.88
CA ALA A 164 -5.83 16.81 -4.79
C ALA A 164 -6.94 16.56 -3.75
N THR A 165 -7.48 15.37 -3.69
CA THR A 165 -8.48 14.98 -2.67
C THR A 165 -7.91 15.04 -1.26
N LEU A 166 -6.70 14.53 -1.06
CA LEU A 166 -6.06 14.46 0.25
C LEU A 166 -5.50 15.80 0.74
N PHE A 167 -4.80 16.51 -0.12
CA PHE A 167 -4.00 17.69 0.24
C PHE A 167 -4.53 19.01 -0.34
N GLY A 168 -5.55 18.97 -1.15
CA GLY A 168 -6.06 20.11 -1.90
C GLY A 168 -5.27 20.37 -3.18
N SER A 169 -5.87 21.19 -4.08
CA SER A 169 -5.16 21.64 -5.28
C SER A 169 -4.07 22.61 -4.85
N SER A 170 -2.82 22.28 -5.14
CA SER A 170 -1.76 23.30 -5.13
C SER A 170 -2.12 24.33 -6.19
N ILE A 171 -2.43 25.56 -5.76
CA ILE A 171 -2.59 26.72 -6.64
C ILE A 171 -1.22 27.09 -7.18
#